data_8ae15dc42bfcdb7a047b784284602a27
#
_entry.id   8ae15dc42bfcdb7a047b784284602a27
#
_cell.length_a   1.000
_cell.length_b   1.000
_cell.length_c   1.000
_cell.angle_alpha   90.00
_cell.angle_beta   90.00
_cell.angle_gamma   90.00
#
_symmetry.space_group_name_H-M   'P 1'
#
loop_
_entity.id
_entity.type
_entity.pdbx_description
1 polymer ?
#
loop_
_entity_poly.entity_id
_entity_poly.type
_entity_poly.pdbx_seq_one_letter_code
_entity_poly.pdbx_strand_id
1 'polypeptide(L)'
;MDSSEVFEMFHSPFFNGGGSLDMGGMHLHPLNYALGLADAAEKLGVTIYEQSKVISYTKSEPSLITTNKGNVTAKIVVLACNAYLEKLERKLAVKIMPVNNFMLATEPLSNEDARYINKDDVCAHDNKFHVHYFRMSEDNRLLFGGGENY
;
A
#
# COMPACT_ATOMS: atom_id res chain seq x y z
N MET A 1 -14.82 -13.90 -17.66
CA MET A 1 -13.91 -15.01 -17.97
C MET A 1 -14.42 -16.28 -17.29
N ASP A 2 -14.45 -17.38 -18.01
CA ASP A 2 -14.76 -18.67 -17.40
C ASP A 2 -13.55 -19.26 -16.65
N SER A 3 -13.74 -20.42 -16.01
CA SER A 3 -12.67 -21.04 -15.22
C SER A 3 -11.48 -21.54 -16.05
N SER A 4 -11.69 -21.91 -17.32
CA SER A 4 -10.62 -22.36 -18.19
C SER A 4 -9.76 -21.18 -18.66
N GLU A 5 -10.35 -20.05 -18.99
CA GLU A 5 -9.65 -18.82 -19.34
C GLU A 5 -8.79 -18.31 -18.18
N VAL A 6 -9.32 -18.36 -16.95
CA VAL A 6 -8.58 -17.96 -15.75
C VAL A 6 -7.43 -18.95 -15.46
N PHE A 7 -7.65 -20.24 -15.66
CA PHE A 7 -6.60 -21.24 -15.49
C PHE A 7 -5.46 -21.08 -16.52
N GLU A 8 -5.76 -20.76 -17.76
CA GLU A 8 -4.74 -20.47 -18.77
C GLU A 8 -3.91 -19.20 -18.44
N MET A 9 -4.47 -18.28 -17.69
CA MET A 9 -3.77 -17.06 -17.25
C MET A 9 -2.83 -17.30 -16.07
N PHE A 10 -3.24 -18.10 -15.08
CA PHE A 10 -2.51 -18.25 -13.81
C PHE A 10 -2.00 -19.65 -13.51
N HIS A 11 -2.40 -20.66 -14.26
CA HIS A 11 -2.10 -22.08 -14.04
C HIS A 11 -2.32 -22.54 -12.59
N SER A 12 -3.33 -21.98 -11.92
CA SER A 12 -3.66 -22.27 -10.53
C SER A 12 -5.09 -22.81 -10.38
N PRO A 13 -5.28 -23.98 -9.74
CA PRO A 13 -6.60 -24.52 -9.46
C PRO A 13 -7.35 -23.72 -8.38
N PHE A 14 -6.71 -22.76 -7.74
CA PHE A 14 -7.32 -21.91 -6.71
C PHE A 14 -8.43 -21.05 -7.27
N PHE A 15 -8.29 -20.54 -8.50
CA PHE A 15 -9.27 -19.71 -9.20
C PHE A 15 -10.19 -20.54 -10.10
N ASN A 16 -10.86 -21.52 -9.52
CA ASN A 16 -11.69 -22.49 -10.27
C ASN A 16 -13.12 -22.02 -10.58
N GLY A 17 -13.53 -20.85 -10.12
CA GLY A 17 -14.86 -20.28 -10.33
C GLY A 17 -14.98 -19.30 -11.49
N GLY A 18 -13.93 -19.11 -12.26
CA GLY A 18 -13.85 -18.02 -13.25
C GLY A 18 -13.49 -16.69 -12.62
N GLY A 19 -13.54 -15.59 -13.38
CA GLY A 19 -13.15 -14.28 -12.93
C GLY A 19 -13.70 -13.14 -13.77
N SER A 20 -13.47 -11.92 -13.32
CA SER A 20 -13.69 -10.68 -14.06
C SER A 20 -12.36 -10.00 -14.33
N LEU A 21 -12.09 -9.67 -15.59
CA LEU A 21 -10.91 -8.90 -15.98
C LEU A 21 -11.31 -7.44 -16.20
N ASP A 22 -10.73 -6.55 -15.42
CA ASP A 22 -10.87 -5.09 -15.58
C ASP A 22 -9.69 -4.54 -16.37
N MET A 23 -9.93 -4.18 -17.65
CA MET A 23 -8.93 -3.59 -18.53
C MET A 23 -8.67 -2.10 -18.24
N GLY A 24 -9.48 -1.46 -17.40
CA GLY A 24 -9.27 -0.08 -16.94
C GLY A 24 -8.44 0.02 -15.65
N GLY A 25 -8.18 -1.11 -15.01
CA GLY A 25 -7.33 -1.20 -13.81
C GLY A 25 -5.83 -1.08 -14.14
N MET A 26 -5.03 -0.87 -13.10
CA MET A 26 -3.57 -0.88 -13.19
C MET A 26 -2.95 -1.31 -11.88
N HIS A 27 -1.73 -1.82 -11.94
CA HIS A 27 -0.89 -1.98 -10.75
C HIS A 27 0.41 -1.19 -10.90
N LEU A 28 0.99 -0.81 -9.80
CA LEU A 28 2.16 0.04 -9.75
C LEU A 28 3.09 -0.35 -8.60
N HIS A 29 4.30 0.14 -8.63
CA HIS A 29 5.24 0.01 -7.52
C HIS A 29 4.93 1.08 -6.46
N PRO A 30 4.36 0.74 -5.29
CA PRO A 30 3.83 1.73 -4.34
C PRO A 30 4.90 2.66 -3.77
N LEU A 31 6.12 2.15 -3.54
CA LEU A 31 7.23 2.99 -3.07
C LEU A 31 7.67 3.99 -4.15
N ASN A 32 7.84 3.57 -5.40
CA ASN A 32 8.23 4.48 -6.48
C ASN A 32 7.16 5.55 -6.72
N TYR A 33 5.89 5.18 -6.59
CA TYR A 33 4.79 6.13 -6.66
C TYR A 33 4.84 7.17 -5.53
N ALA A 34 5.06 6.72 -4.28
CA ALA A 34 5.18 7.62 -3.14
C ALA A 34 6.39 8.56 -3.26
N LEU A 35 7.55 8.04 -3.69
CA LEU A 35 8.76 8.84 -3.94
C LEU A 35 8.54 9.86 -5.06
N GLY A 36 7.88 9.47 -6.13
CA GLY A 36 7.53 10.38 -7.23
C GLY A 36 6.58 11.51 -6.78
N LEU A 37 5.62 11.21 -5.91
CA LEU A 37 4.74 12.23 -5.31
C LEU A 37 5.51 13.18 -4.39
N ALA A 38 6.43 12.67 -3.59
CA ALA A 38 7.28 13.49 -2.72
C ALA A 38 8.15 14.44 -3.54
N ASP A 39 8.82 13.94 -4.57
CA ASP A 39 9.63 14.75 -5.49
C ASP A 39 8.79 15.83 -6.19
N ALA A 40 7.59 15.50 -6.65
CA ALA A 40 6.68 16.47 -7.25
C ALA A 40 6.23 17.54 -6.25
N ALA A 41 5.96 17.16 -5.00
CA ALA A 41 5.58 18.11 -3.95
C ALA A 41 6.74 19.08 -3.62
N GLU A 42 7.97 18.58 -3.50
CA GLU A 42 9.15 19.41 -3.25
C GLU A 42 9.41 20.41 -4.40
N LYS A 43 9.24 19.97 -5.65
CA LYS A 43 9.32 20.87 -6.83
C LYS A 43 8.28 22.00 -6.81
N LEU A 44 7.16 21.77 -6.14
CA LEU A 44 6.12 22.77 -5.93
C LEU A 44 6.35 23.63 -4.65
N GLY A 45 7.47 23.47 -3.97
CA GLY A 45 7.86 24.26 -2.81
C GLY A 45 7.42 23.70 -1.46
N VAL A 46 6.96 22.46 -1.41
CA VAL A 46 6.67 21.76 -0.14
C VAL A 46 8.00 21.36 0.52
N THR A 47 8.11 21.61 1.81
CA THR A 47 9.25 21.12 2.60
C THR A 47 8.88 19.83 3.32
N ILE A 48 9.63 18.78 3.08
CA ILE A 48 9.43 17.46 3.70
C ILE A 48 10.51 17.27 4.78
N TYR A 49 10.10 16.97 6.00
CA TYR A 49 10.99 16.68 7.12
C TYR A 49 10.92 15.21 7.50
N GLU A 50 11.80 14.41 6.97
CA GLU A 50 11.92 13.01 7.33
C GLU A 50 12.52 12.81 8.73
N GLN A 51 12.26 11.64 9.35
CA GLN A 51 12.74 11.26 10.68
C GLN A 51 12.42 12.31 11.76
N SER A 52 11.36 13.07 11.55
CA SER A 52 10.91 14.16 12.42
C SER A 52 9.57 13.78 13.05
N LYS A 53 9.60 12.79 13.97
CA LYS A 53 8.39 12.30 14.64
C LYS A 53 7.73 13.42 15.43
N VAL A 54 6.45 13.69 15.13
CA VAL A 54 5.65 14.65 15.89
C VAL A 54 5.31 14.05 17.26
N ILE A 55 5.65 14.77 18.33
CA ILE A 55 5.43 14.37 19.72
C ILE A 55 4.12 14.95 20.24
N SER A 56 3.83 16.20 19.89
CA SER A 56 2.63 16.92 20.30
C SER A 56 2.31 18.07 19.37
N TYR A 57 1.10 18.57 19.46
CA TYR A 57 0.69 19.82 18.81
C TYR A 57 -0.32 20.56 19.69
N THR A 58 -0.37 21.90 19.58
CA THR A 58 -1.39 22.71 20.24
C THR A 58 -2.61 22.87 19.36
N LYS A 59 -3.78 23.02 19.98
CA LYS A 59 -5.05 23.32 19.26
C LYS A 59 -5.33 24.83 19.15
N SER A 60 -4.29 25.64 19.34
CA SER A 60 -4.33 27.10 19.17
C SER A 60 -4.19 27.50 17.69
N GLU A 61 -4.46 28.76 17.40
CA GLU A 61 -4.19 29.38 16.10
C GLU A 61 -3.22 30.56 16.31
N PRO A 62 -2.00 30.47 15.79
CA PRO A 62 -1.38 29.33 15.10
C PRO A 62 -1.10 28.13 16.03
N SER A 63 -1.08 26.94 15.47
CA SER A 63 -0.71 25.72 16.16
C SER A 63 0.81 25.57 16.24
N LEU A 64 1.33 25.18 17.39
CA LEU A 64 2.73 24.78 17.56
C LEU A 64 2.83 23.25 17.48
N ILE A 65 3.56 22.74 16.52
CA ILE A 65 3.86 21.31 16.34
C ILE A 65 5.28 21.07 16.88
N THR A 66 5.39 20.15 17.85
CA THR A 66 6.68 19.76 18.44
C THR A 66 7.11 18.42 17.90
N THR A 67 8.32 18.35 17.40
CA THR A 67 8.95 17.11 16.92
C THR A 67 10.15 16.75 17.80
N ASN A 68 10.72 15.56 17.58
CA ASN A 68 11.99 15.17 18.23
C ASN A 68 13.21 15.98 17.74
N LYS A 69 13.08 16.81 16.71
CA LYS A 69 14.18 17.59 16.13
C LYS A 69 13.97 19.10 16.18
N GLY A 70 12.78 19.57 16.48
CA GLY A 70 12.47 21.00 16.48
C GLY A 70 10.96 21.26 16.47
N ASN A 71 10.61 22.51 16.28
CA ASN A 71 9.23 22.97 16.30
C ASN A 71 8.83 23.62 14.99
N VAL A 72 7.57 23.48 14.63
CA VAL A 72 6.96 24.15 13.48
C VAL A 72 5.70 24.86 13.94
N THR A 73 5.50 26.08 13.47
CA THR A 73 4.25 26.84 13.69
C THR A 73 3.45 26.89 12.41
N ALA A 74 2.19 26.49 12.47
CA ALA A 74 1.31 26.43 11.31
C ALA A 74 -0.10 26.95 11.63
N LYS A 75 -0.74 27.59 10.66
CA LYS A 75 -2.15 28.02 10.77
C LYS A 75 -3.11 26.86 10.70
N ILE A 76 -2.78 25.85 9.89
CA ILE A 76 -3.60 24.66 9.67
C ILE A 76 -2.71 23.42 9.87
N VAL A 77 -3.24 22.43 10.58
CA VAL A 77 -2.59 21.13 10.79
C VAL A 77 -3.50 20.04 10.26
N VAL A 78 -2.98 19.22 9.36
CA VAL A 78 -3.67 18.05 8.82
C VAL A 78 -3.04 16.78 9.40
N LEU A 79 -3.84 15.98 10.08
CA LEU A 79 -3.40 14.69 10.63
C LEU A 79 -3.62 13.60 9.58
N ALA A 80 -2.58 13.26 8.84
CA ALA A 80 -2.59 12.25 7.79
C ALA A 80 -1.83 10.97 8.21
N CYS A 81 -1.88 10.61 9.49
CA CYS A 81 -1.04 9.57 10.09
C CYS A 81 -1.62 8.15 9.94
N ASN A 82 -2.88 8.01 9.50
CA ASN A 82 -3.59 6.74 9.43
C ASN A 82 -3.45 5.94 10.75
N ALA A 83 -3.14 4.66 10.68
CA ALA A 83 -2.96 3.77 11.83
C ALA A 83 -1.76 4.18 12.74
N TYR A 84 -0.82 4.98 12.23
CA TYR A 84 0.33 5.48 12.98
C TYR A 84 0.04 6.74 13.82
N LEU A 85 -1.22 7.14 13.96
CA LEU A 85 -1.62 8.27 14.80
C LEU A 85 -1.24 8.06 16.28
N GLU A 86 -1.18 6.83 16.74
CA GLU A 86 -0.79 6.42 18.09
C GLU A 86 -1.51 7.25 19.18
N LYS A 87 -0.73 7.90 20.05
CA LYS A 87 -1.24 8.74 21.16
C LYS A 87 -1.35 10.22 20.83
N LEU A 88 -0.99 10.63 19.60
CA LEU A 88 -0.94 12.04 19.20
C LEU A 88 -2.31 12.72 19.31
N GLU A 89 -3.38 12.06 18.85
CA GLU A 89 -4.77 12.53 19.01
C GLU A 89 -5.67 11.36 19.44
N ARG A 90 -5.79 11.20 20.75
CA ARG A 90 -6.49 10.05 21.35
C ARG A 90 -7.95 9.93 20.91
N LYS A 91 -8.65 11.06 20.71
CA LYS A 91 -10.07 11.03 20.30
C LYS A 91 -10.27 10.44 18.91
N LEU A 92 -9.27 10.55 18.03
CA LEU A 92 -9.27 9.95 16.71
C LEU A 92 -8.71 8.53 16.74
N ALA A 93 -7.64 8.31 17.48
CA ALA A 93 -6.97 7.00 17.57
C ALA A 93 -7.92 5.88 18.01
N VAL A 94 -8.83 6.14 18.95
CA VAL A 94 -9.83 5.14 19.42
C VAL A 94 -10.88 4.77 18.35
N LYS A 95 -10.93 5.50 17.23
CA LYS A 95 -11.81 5.22 16.08
C LYS A 95 -11.12 4.48 14.95
N ILE A 96 -9.84 4.22 15.09
CA ILE A 96 -9.01 3.53 14.10
C ILE A 96 -8.63 2.17 14.67
N MET A 97 -8.98 1.10 13.98
CA MET A 97 -8.56 -0.25 14.30
C MET A 97 -7.42 -0.64 13.34
N PRO A 98 -6.16 -0.68 13.81
CA PRO A 98 -5.07 -1.16 12.98
C PRO A 98 -5.21 -2.67 12.74
N VAL A 99 -5.26 -3.07 11.49
CA VAL A 99 -5.26 -4.47 11.09
C VAL A 99 -3.95 -4.75 10.34
N ASN A 100 -3.21 -5.74 10.81
CA ASN A 100 -2.00 -6.15 10.13
C ASN A 100 -2.34 -6.98 8.89
N ASN A 101 -1.71 -6.64 7.79
CA ASN A 101 -1.74 -7.41 6.56
C ASN A 101 -0.31 -7.81 6.19
N PHE A 102 -0.15 -8.99 5.62
CA PHE A 102 1.16 -9.54 5.32
C PHE A 102 1.37 -9.64 3.82
N MET A 103 2.59 -9.36 3.39
CA MET A 103 3.02 -9.53 2.02
C MET A 103 4.30 -10.34 1.98
N LEU A 104 4.31 -11.35 1.11
CA LEU A 104 5.44 -12.19 0.78
C LEU A 104 6.00 -11.76 -0.58
N ALA A 105 7.31 -11.71 -0.71
CA ALA A 105 7.99 -11.62 -1.99
C ALA A 105 8.92 -12.81 -2.14
N THR A 106 8.88 -13.48 -3.28
CA THR A 106 9.83 -14.55 -3.59
C THR A 106 11.20 -13.96 -3.95
N GLU A 107 12.20 -14.81 -4.09
CA GLU A 107 13.37 -14.49 -4.91
C GLU A 107 12.95 -14.23 -6.37
N PRO A 108 13.76 -13.55 -7.18
CA PRO A 108 13.48 -13.38 -8.60
C PRO A 108 13.34 -14.74 -9.29
N LEU A 109 12.25 -14.92 -10.00
CA LEU A 109 11.97 -16.13 -10.77
C LEU A 109 12.57 -16.04 -12.16
N SER A 110 12.71 -17.18 -12.83
CA SER A 110 13.02 -17.20 -14.25
C SER A 110 11.90 -16.54 -15.07
N ASN A 111 12.21 -16.03 -16.26
CA ASN A 111 11.18 -15.49 -17.16
C ASN A 111 10.13 -16.53 -17.55
N GLU A 112 10.50 -17.80 -17.60
CA GLU A 112 9.61 -18.90 -17.89
C GLU A 112 8.64 -19.14 -16.73
N ASP A 113 9.15 -19.25 -15.50
CA ASP A 113 8.32 -19.45 -14.30
C ASP A 113 7.39 -18.28 -14.03
N ALA A 114 7.90 -17.04 -14.19
CA ALA A 114 7.09 -15.84 -14.02
C ALA A 114 5.90 -15.81 -14.99
N ARG A 115 6.13 -16.13 -16.27
CA ARG A 115 5.06 -16.24 -17.27
C ARG A 115 4.14 -17.42 -17.07
N TYR A 116 4.65 -18.51 -16.51
CA TYR A 116 3.82 -19.66 -16.17
C TYR A 116 2.84 -19.32 -15.04
N ILE A 117 3.29 -18.56 -14.03
CA ILE A 117 2.44 -18.15 -12.90
C ILE A 117 1.46 -17.04 -13.29
N ASN A 118 1.87 -16.10 -14.13
CA ASN A 118 1.07 -14.93 -14.51
C ASN A 118 1.41 -14.50 -15.94
N LYS A 119 0.73 -15.09 -16.89
CA LYS A 119 1.03 -14.98 -18.33
C LYS A 119 0.93 -13.54 -18.84
N ASP A 120 -0.05 -12.79 -18.38
CA ASP A 120 -0.42 -11.48 -18.92
C ASP A 120 -0.05 -10.32 -17.97
N ASP A 121 0.77 -10.61 -16.96
CA ASP A 121 1.24 -9.64 -15.94
C ASP A 121 0.10 -8.82 -15.32
N VAL A 122 -0.98 -9.48 -14.97
CA VAL A 122 -2.13 -8.85 -14.31
C VAL A 122 -1.99 -8.91 -12.78
N CYS A 123 -2.65 -7.99 -12.10
CA CYS A 123 -2.85 -8.04 -10.66
C CYS A 123 -4.13 -8.84 -10.39
N ALA A 124 -4.02 -9.91 -9.63
CA ALA A 124 -5.14 -10.77 -9.29
C ALA A 124 -5.51 -10.71 -7.81
N HIS A 125 -6.78 -10.85 -7.51
CA HIS A 125 -7.28 -11.05 -6.15
C HIS A 125 -8.51 -11.97 -6.16
N ASP A 126 -8.75 -12.65 -5.04
CA ASP A 126 -9.99 -13.39 -4.82
C ASP A 126 -11.07 -12.50 -4.19
N ASN A 127 -12.28 -13.05 -4.03
CA ASN A 127 -13.41 -12.38 -3.39
C ASN A 127 -13.75 -12.96 -2.01
N LYS A 128 -12.80 -13.63 -1.36
CA LYS A 128 -12.98 -14.17 -0.01
C LYS A 128 -12.98 -13.08 1.04
N PHE A 129 -13.49 -13.40 2.23
CA PHE A 129 -13.47 -12.48 3.36
C PHE A 129 -12.05 -12.02 3.71
N HIS A 130 -11.10 -12.96 3.75
CA HIS A 130 -9.67 -12.68 3.80
C HIS A 130 -9.15 -12.71 2.37
N VAL A 131 -9.03 -11.54 1.76
CA VAL A 131 -8.63 -11.38 0.37
C VAL A 131 -7.18 -11.80 0.19
N HIS A 132 -6.96 -12.75 -0.73
CA HIS A 132 -5.62 -13.05 -1.22
C HIS A 132 -5.42 -12.32 -2.54
N TYR A 133 -4.25 -11.75 -2.72
CA TYR A 133 -3.91 -11.01 -3.94
C TYR A 133 -2.46 -11.22 -4.31
N PHE A 134 -2.18 -11.16 -5.59
CA PHE A 134 -0.82 -11.31 -6.08
C PHE A 134 -0.59 -10.56 -7.38
N ARG A 135 0.66 -10.30 -7.66
CA ARG A 135 1.16 -9.78 -8.93
C ARG A 135 2.64 -10.11 -9.08
N MET A 136 3.17 -9.91 -10.27
CA MET A 136 4.61 -9.92 -10.48
C MET A 136 5.20 -8.53 -10.23
N SER A 137 6.46 -8.49 -9.78
CA SER A 137 7.28 -7.27 -9.80
C SER A 137 8.06 -7.19 -11.11
N GLU A 138 8.63 -6.01 -11.40
CA GLU A 138 9.46 -5.78 -12.58
C GLU A 138 10.68 -6.72 -12.67
N ASP A 139 11.21 -7.15 -11.52
CA ASP A 139 12.31 -8.10 -11.40
C ASP A 139 11.85 -9.56 -11.24
N ASN A 140 10.64 -9.88 -11.72
CA ASN A 140 10.05 -11.23 -11.72
C ASN A 140 9.87 -11.89 -10.34
N ARG A 141 9.64 -11.12 -9.29
CA ARG A 141 9.22 -11.70 -8.00
C ARG A 141 7.72 -11.87 -7.96
N LEU A 142 7.25 -13.00 -7.48
CA LEU A 142 5.86 -13.12 -7.09
C LEU A 142 5.66 -12.37 -5.77
N LEU A 143 4.84 -11.33 -5.82
CA LEU A 143 4.35 -10.61 -4.65
C LEU A 143 2.99 -11.17 -4.29
N PHE A 144 2.87 -11.77 -3.12
CA PHE A 144 1.64 -12.39 -2.64
C PHE A 144 1.23 -11.76 -1.32
N GLY A 145 0.03 -11.25 -1.25
CA GLY A 145 -0.54 -10.63 -0.06
C GLY A 145 -1.78 -11.36 0.41
N GLY A 146 -2.04 -11.25 1.69
CA GLY A 146 -3.18 -11.86 2.37
C GLY A 146 -2.84 -12.18 3.82
N GLY A 147 -3.81 -12.79 4.50
CA GLY A 147 -3.67 -13.05 5.94
C GLY A 147 -3.78 -11.76 6.76
N GLU A 148 -4.72 -11.74 7.67
CA GLU A 148 -4.97 -10.60 8.54
C GLU A 148 -4.80 -11.05 9.99
N ASN A 149 -4.30 -10.14 10.84
CA ASN A 149 -4.20 -10.36 12.28
C ASN A 149 -4.75 -9.12 13.00
N TYR A 150 -5.70 -9.39 13.91
CA TYR A 150 -6.40 -8.38 14.72
C TYR A 150 -5.76 -8.22 16.09
#